data_f02893daf3ad2369d0069475b68c43e0
#
_entry.id   f02893daf3ad2369d0069475b68c43e0
#
_cell.length_a   1.000
_cell.length_b   1.000
_cell.length_c   1.000
_cell.angle_alpha   90.00
_cell.angle_beta   90.00
_cell.angle_gamma   90.00
#
_symmetry.space_group_name_H-M   'P 1'
#
loop_
_entity.id
_entity.type
_entity.pdbx_description
1 polymer ?
#
loop_
_entity_poly.entity_id
_entity_poly.type
_entity_poly.pdbx_seq_one_letter_code
_entity_poly.pdbx_strand_id
1 'polypeptide(L)'
;IDLDHEPVQIDVQGRAVHLGDLWPTPSEIQAALTAAAEASDFRREFRLAALNPVWHALPAEPSARFPWNPASTALRRPPFASADQGSQLGHYRAYPLLVVGDDVTTDHLSPASAIPPDSLVADFLVERGDDRNDLNVFASRRGNWEVMVRAAFHSKSLVNLLAPGAPVAHTLHVPSGEVLPIWDAAA
;
A
#
# COMPACT_ATOMS: atom_id res chain seq x y z
N ILE A 1 -7.29 -25.97 14.74
CA ILE A 1 -7.88 -27.09 13.96
C ILE A 1 -6.79 -27.58 13.03
N ASP A 2 -6.47 -28.85 13.12
CA ASP A 2 -5.56 -29.55 12.19
C ASP A 2 -6.38 -30.12 11.04
N LEU A 3 -6.41 -29.41 9.91
CA LEU A 3 -7.23 -29.77 8.75
C LEU A 3 -6.78 -31.05 8.03
N ASP A 4 -5.56 -31.52 8.31
CA ASP A 4 -5.03 -32.76 7.71
C ASP A 4 -5.46 -34.00 8.51
N HIS A 5 -5.69 -33.87 9.82
CA HIS A 5 -5.94 -35.02 10.71
C HIS A 5 -7.26 -34.95 11.46
N GLU A 6 -7.81 -33.75 11.69
CA GLU A 6 -9.10 -33.60 12.38
C GLU A 6 -10.27 -33.58 11.39
N PRO A 7 -11.40 -34.25 11.68
CA PRO A 7 -12.57 -34.20 10.83
C PRO A 7 -13.21 -32.79 10.89
N VAL A 8 -13.62 -32.29 9.74
CA VAL A 8 -14.34 -31.02 9.62
C VAL A 8 -15.81 -31.18 10.02
N GLN A 9 -16.37 -32.40 9.95
CA GLN A 9 -17.73 -32.72 10.31
C GLN A 9 -17.93 -34.22 10.56
N ILE A 10 -19.01 -34.58 11.21
CA ILE A 10 -19.55 -35.94 11.30
C ILE A 10 -20.81 -36.00 10.41
N ASP A 11 -20.89 -36.97 9.50
CA ASP A 11 -22.07 -37.13 8.63
C ASP A 11 -23.29 -37.72 9.36
N VAL A 12 -24.44 -37.80 8.69
CA VAL A 12 -25.70 -38.30 9.26
C VAL A 12 -25.65 -39.81 9.62
N GLN A 13 -24.61 -40.53 9.15
CA GLN A 13 -24.35 -41.92 9.48
C GLN A 13 -23.31 -42.08 10.59
N GLY A 14 -22.82 -40.97 11.15
CA GLY A 14 -21.82 -40.99 12.22
C GLY A 14 -20.37 -41.14 11.72
N ARG A 15 -20.08 -40.99 10.43
CA ARG A 15 -18.72 -41.11 9.87
C ARG A 15 -18.01 -39.76 9.91
N ALA A 16 -16.74 -39.78 10.24
CA ALA A 16 -15.89 -38.60 10.16
C ALA A 16 -15.69 -38.17 8.69
N VAL A 17 -15.90 -36.88 8.41
CA VAL A 17 -15.64 -36.25 7.11
C VAL A 17 -14.43 -35.36 7.25
N HIS A 18 -13.38 -35.62 6.52
CA HIS A 18 -12.15 -34.84 6.50
C HIS A 18 -12.17 -33.85 5.32
N LEU A 19 -11.32 -32.83 5.39
CA LEU A 19 -11.22 -31.84 4.29
C LEU A 19 -10.87 -32.52 2.97
N GLY A 20 -10.00 -33.52 2.98
CA GLY A 20 -9.63 -34.31 1.79
C GLY A 20 -10.79 -35.04 1.12
N ASP A 21 -11.87 -35.34 1.85
CA ASP A 21 -13.07 -35.98 1.29
C ASP A 21 -13.94 -34.99 0.51
N LEU A 22 -13.81 -33.70 0.79
CA LEU A 22 -14.60 -32.62 0.21
C LEU A 22 -13.82 -31.82 -0.83
N TRP A 23 -12.51 -31.76 -0.69
CA TRP A 23 -11.67 -30.93 -1.56
C TRP A 23 -11.34 -31.68 -2.85
N PRO A 24 -11.57 -31.04 -4.01
CA PRO A 24 -11.27 -31.69 -5.28
C PRO A 24 -9.76 -31.91 -5.46
N THR A 25 -9.40 -33.01 -6.05
CA THR A 25 -8.01 -33.31 -6.41
C THR A 25 -7.50 -32.36 -7.51
N PRO A 26 -6.19 -32.14 -7.64
CA PRO A 26 -5.62 -31.35 -8.73
C PRO A 26 -6.04 -31.84 -10.12
N SER A 27 -6.21 -33.16 -10.31
CA SER A 27 -6.67 -33.74 -11.56
C SER A 27 -8.12 -33.44 -11.89
N GLU A 28 -9.00 -33.44 -10.88
CA GLU A 28 -10.41 -33.05 -11.05
C GLU A 28 -10.53 -31.55 -11.36
N ILE A 29 -9.76 -30.70 -10.67
CA ILE A 29 -9.69 -29.25 -10.96
C ILE A 29 -9.21 -29.03 -12.39
N GLN A 30 -8.13 -29.70 -12.82
CA GLN A 30 -7.60 -29.55 -14.17
C GLN A 30 -8.59 -30.04 -15.23
N ALA A 31 -9.26 -31.15 -15.01
CA ALA A 31 -10.28 -31.67 -15.91
C ALA A 31 -11.48 -30.70 -16.05
N ALA A 32 -11.96 -30.16 -14.93
CA ALA A 32 -13.03 -29.16 -14.91
C ALA A 32 -12.63 -27.86 -15.62
N LEU A 33 -11.43 -27.35 -15.38
CA LEU A 33 -10.90 -26.17 -16.08
C LEU A 33 -10.80 -26.41 -17.59
N THR A 34 -10.28 -27.56 -18.02
CA THR A 34 -10.15 -27.91 -19.45
C THR A 34 -11.50 -28.01 -20.12
N ALA A 35 -12.51 -28.54 -19.42
CA ALA A 35 -13.86 -28.71 -19.95
C ALA A 35 -14.67 -27.42 -20.00
N ALA A 36 -14.43 -26.48 -19.06
CA ALA A 36 -15.25 -25.31 -18.86
C ALA A 36 -14.66 -24.00 -19.44
N ALA A 37 -13.32 -23.90 -19.56
CA ALA A 37 -12.68 -22.67 -20.01
C ALA A 37 -12.62 -22.58 -21.53
N GLU A 38 -13.44 -21.72 -22.12
CA GLU A 38 -13.43 -21.43 -23.56
C GLU A 38 -12.89 -20.01 -23.84
N ALA A 39 -12.16 -19.84 -24.93
CA ALA A 39 -11.66 -18.54 -25.37
C ALA A 39 -12.79 -17.52 -25.64
N SER A 40 -13.98 -17.99 -25.94
CA SER A 40 -15.20 -17.19 -26.12
C SER A 40 -15.66 -16.53 -24.84
N ASP A 41 -15.49 -17.18 -23.67
CA ASP A 41 -15.89 -16.63 -22.37
C ASP A 41 -15.05 -15.42 -22.02
N PHE A 42 -13.73 -15.52 -22.14
CA PHE A 42 -12.83 -14.40 -21.93
C PHE A 42 -13.19 -13.20 -22.81
N ARG A 43 -13.42 -13.42 -24.11
CA ARG A 43 -13.81 -12.36 -25.05
C ARG A 43 -15.17 -11.74 -24.71
N ARG A 44 -16.11 -12.54 -24.21
CA ARG A 44 -17.41 -12.04 -23.76
C ARG A 44 -17.28 -11.19 -22.53
N GLU A 45 -16.56 -11.68 -21.50
CA GLU A 45 -16.41 -10.98 -20.22
C GLU A 45 -15.63 -9.68 -20.38
N PHE A 46 -14.57 -9.66 -21.18
CA PHE A 46 -13.85 -8.41 -21.49
C PHE A 46 -14.75 -7.38 -22.19
N ARG A 47 -15.61 -7.80 -23.10
CA ARG A 47 -16.58 -6.89 -23.72
C ARG A 47 -17.61 -6.36 -22.71
N LEU A 48 -18.14 -7.24 -21.85
CA LEU A 48 -19.09 -6.84 -20.81
C LEU A 48 -18.47 -5.86 -19.81
N ALA A 49 -17.24 -6.11 -19.39
CA ALA A 49 -16.52 -5.19 -18.50
C ALA A 49 -16.33 -3.80 -19.12
N ALA A 50 -16.07 -3.73 -20.44
CA ALA A 50 -15.94 -2.46 -21.17
C ALA A 50 -17.27 -1.70 -21.30
N LEU A 51 -18.42 -2.36 -21.11
CA LEU A 51 -19.74 -1.75 -21.21
C LEU A 51 -20.27 -1.19 -19.87
N ASN A 52 -19.43 -1.19 -18.80
CA ASN A 52 -19.85 -0.70 -17.51
C ASN A 52 -20.28 0.78 -17.57
N PRO A 53 -21.55 1.11 -17.27
CA PRO A 53 -22.06 2.47 -17.41
C PRO A 53 -21.38 3.45 -16.45
N VAL A 54 -20.91 3.00 -15.29
CA VAL A 54 -20.16 3.84 -14.33
C VAL A 54 -18.82 4.23 -14.94
N TRP A 55 -18.15 3.31 -15.63
CA TRP A 55 -16.90 3.60 -16.34
C TRP A 55 -17.11 4.63 -17.45
N HIS A 56 -18.16 4.49 -18.23
CA HIS A 56 -18.48 5.42 -19.32
C HIS A 56 -18.95 6.81 -18.82
N ALA A 57 -19.50 6.88 -17.61
CA ALA A 57 -19.93 8.14 -17.01
C ALA A 57 -18.79 8.93 -16.36
N LEU A 58 -17.57 8.35 -16.23
CA LEU A 58 -16.43 9.08 -15.70
C LEU A 58 -16.09 10.26 -16.61
N PRO A 59 -16.00 11.49 -16.06
CA PRO A 59 -15.58 12.64 -16.84
C PRO A 59 -14.13 12.45 -17.28
N ALA A 60 -13.90 12.46 -18.58
CA ALA A 60 -12.56 12.42 -19.18
C ALA A 60 -12.31 13.76 -19.86
N GLU A 61 -11.45 14.56 -19.27
CA GLU A 61 -10.98 15.80 -19.89
C GLU A 61 -10.10 15.46 -21.09
N PRO A 62 -10.42 15.97 -22.32
CA PRO A 62 -9.60 15.74 -23.50
C PRO A 62 -8.34 16.62 -23.45
N SER A 63 -7.42 16.25 -22.57
CA SER A 63 -6.18 17.00 -22.34
C SER A 63 -4.97 16.14 -22.68
N ALA A 64 -3.95 16.73 -23.30
CA ALA A 64 -2.68 16.08 -23.58
C ALA A 64 -1.87 15.77 -22.28
N ARG A 65 -2.23 16.38 -21.17
CA ARG A 65 -1.61 16.18 -19.86
C ARG A 65 -2.69 15.88 -18.83
N PHE A 66 -2.34 15.11 -17.81
CA PHE A 66 -3.24 14.85 -16.69
C PHE A 66 -3.66 16.17 -16.01
N PRO A 67 -4.97 16.42 -15.84
CA PRO A 67 -5.48 17.65 -15.21
C PRO A 67 -5.33 17.57 -13.69
N TRP A 68 -4.16 17.92 -13.19
CA TRP A 68 -3.86 17.87 -11.75
C TRP A 68 -4.78 18.81 -10.96
N ASN A 69 -5.49 18.25 -9.98
CA ASN A 69 -6.24 19.05 -9.04
C ASN A 69 -5.33 19.39 -7.84
N PRO A 70 -4.99 20.67 -7.62
CA PRO A 70 -4.12 21.07 -6.51
C PRO A 70 -4.77 20.89 -5.13
N ALA A 71 -6.09 20.73 -5.05
CA ALA A 71 -6.80 20.46 -3.80
C ALA A 71 -6.91 18.95 -3.49
N SER A 72 -6.53 18.06 -4.40
CA SER A 72 -6.64 16.62 -4.18
C SER A 72 -5.74 16.17 -3.04
N THR A 73 -6.29 15.38 -2.12
CA THR A 73 -5.55 14.70 -1.04
C THR A 73 -5.10 13.29 -1.44
N ALA A 74 -5.56 12.77 -2.60
CA ALA A 74 -5.22 11.44 -3.12
C ALA A 74 -4.11 11.46 -4.18
N LEU A 75 -4.14 12.44 -5.11
CA LEU A 75 -3.19 12.55 -6.22
C LEU A 75 -2.56 13.93 -6.24
N ARG A 76 -1.23 14.01 -6.20
CA ARG A 76 -0.48 15.26 -6.26
C ARG A 76 0.59 15.20 -7.34
N ARG A 77 0.69 16.29 -8.12
CA ARG A 77 1.76 16.40 -9.11
C ARG A 77 3.12 16.30 -8.42
N PRO A 78 3.97 15.34 -8.79
CA PRO A 78 5.28 15.17 -8.16
C PRO A 78 6.19 16.34 -8.53
N PRO A 79 6.90 16.97 -7.56
CA PRO A 79 7.73 18.14 -7.80
C PRO A 79 8.98 17.80 -8.62
N PHE A 80 9.45 16.55 -8.54
CA PHE A 80 10.65 16.07 -9.22
C PHE A 80 10.44 15.70 -10.71
N ALA A 81 9.19 15.70 -11.20
CA ALA A 81 8.86 15.46 -12.61
C ALA A 81 8.80 16.79 -13.40
N SER A 82 9.78 17.65 -13.21
CA SER A 82 9.90 18.93 -13.91
C SER A 82 11.18 18.94 -14.75
N ALA A 83 11.07 19.40 -15.99
CA ALA A 83 12.22 19.54 -16.88
C ALA A 83 13.23 20.62 -16.43
N ASP A 84 12.79 21.49 -15.53
CA ASP A 84 13.57 22.64 -15.07
C ASP A 84 14.49 22.30 -13.89
N GLN A 85 14.38 21.10 -13.34
CA GLN A 85 15.27 20.64 -12.27
C GLN A 85 16.52 20.02 -12.86
N GLY A 86 17.66 20.66 -12.64
CA GLY A 86 18.96 20.12 -12.94
C GLY A 86 19.28 18.84 -12.14
N SER A 87 20.36 18.14 -12.49
CA SER A 87 20.80 16.97 -11.74
C SER A 87 21.12 17.34 -10.28
N GLN A 88 20.57 16.55 -9.36
CA GLN A 88 20.87 16.61 -7.94
C GLN A 88 22.00 15.63 -7.55
N LEU A 89 22.62 14.98 -8.54
CA LEU A 89 23.76 14.10 -8.31
C LEU A 89 25.01 14.91 -8.03
N GLY A 90 25.81 14.47 -7.06
CA GLY A 90 27.06 15.17 -6.69
C GLY A 90 27.73 14.54 -5.48
N HIS A 91 28.75 15.24 -4.95
CA HIS A 91 29.43 14.87 -3.72
C HIS A 91 28.85 15.67 -2.57
N TYR A 92 28.29 14.97 -1.57
CA TYR A 92 27.65 15.58 -0.42
C TYR A 92 28.35 15.16 0.88
N ARG A 93 28.33 16.05 1.86
CA ARG A 93 28.57 15.72 3.27
C ARG A 93 27.25 15.86 4.00
N ALA A 94 26.76 14.77 4.53
CA ALA A 94 25.47 14.72 5.22
C ALA A 94 25.59 13.87 6.49
N TYR A 95 24.71 14.13 7.43
CA TYR A 95 24.51 13.24 8.58
C TYR A 95 23.58 12.07 8.19
N PRO A 96 23.74 10.89 8.79
CA PRO A 96 22.82 9.80 8.57
C PRO A 96 21.44 10.18 9.13
N LEU A 97 20.41 10.00 8.30
CA LEU A 97 19.01 10.18 8.71
C LEU A 97 18.43 8.90 9.30
N LEU A 98 18.82 7.76 8.74
CA LEU A 98 18.28 6.46 9.12
C LEU A 98 19.36 5.40 8.87
N VAL A 99 19.48 4.44 9.78
CA VAL A 99 20.28 3.24 9.61
C VAL A 99 19.40 2.04 9.88
N VAL A 100 19.25 1.18 8.88
CA VAL A 100 18.41 -0.01 8.97
C VAL A 100 19.24 -1.27 8.74
N GLY A 101 18.78 -2.39 9.29
CA GLY A 101 19.36 -3.71 9.07
C GLY A 101 18.82 -4.40 7.82
N ASP A 102 18.87 -5.72 7.84
CA ASP A 102 18.32 -6.59 6.81
C ASP A 102 16.78 -6.62 6.83
N ASP A 103 16.18 -7.32 5.87
CA ASP A 103 14.73 -7.55 5.75
C ASP A 103 13.88 -6.29 5.55
N VAL A 104 14.46 -5.21 5.02
CA VAL A 104 13.74 -4.00 4.65
C VAL A 104 13.15 -4.14 3.26
N THR A 105 11.84 -3.92 3.16
CA THR A 105 11.09 -3.95 1.90
C THR A 105 10.59 -2.58 1.49
N THR A 106 10.03 -2.48 0.28
CA THR A 106 9.41 -1.24 -0.21
C THR A 106 8.23 -0.77 0.66
N ASP A 107 7.53 -1.68 1.35
CA ASP A 107 6.44 -1.33 2.27
C ASP A 107 6.94 -0.71 3.59
N HIS A 108 8.19 -0.88 3.93
CA HIS A 108 8.82 -0.12 5.02
C HIS A 108 9.10 1.33 4.60
N LEU A 109 9.53 1.54 3.35
CA LEU A 109 9.79 2.87 2.79
C LEU A 109 8.48 3.64 2.52
N SER A 110 7.51 2.97 1.89
CA SER A 110 6.21 3.52 1.52
C SER A 110 5.11 2.63 2.10
N PRO A 111 4.59 2.95 3.29
CA PRO A 111 3.65 2.11 4.01
C PRO A 111 2.33 1.92 3.26
N ALA A 112 1.61 0.85 3.61
CA ALA A 112 0.31 0.51 3.04
C ALA A 112 -0.81 0.41 4.09
N SER A 113 -0.45 0.35 5.38
CA SER A 113 -1.37 0.17 6.51
C SER A 113 -2.33 1.35 6.72
N ALA A 114 -3.26 1.20 7.66
CA ALA A 114 -4.14 2.29 8.08
C ALA A 114 -3.35 3.52 8.55
N ILE A 115 -3.84 4.70 8.21
CA ILE A 115 -3.24 5.97 8.67
C ILE A 115 -3.66 6.20 10.12
N PRO A 116 -2.70 6.25 11.08
CA PRO A 116 -3.04 6.52 12.46
C PRO A 116 -3.62 7.92 12.63
N PRO A 117 -4.73 8.10 13.38
CA PRO A 117 -5.38 9.40 13.54
C PRO A 117 -4.55 10.43 14.33
N ASP A 118 -3.53 9.98 15.04
CA ASP A 118 -2.59 10.78 15.82
C ASP A 118 -1.23 11.00 15.13
N SER A 119 -1.17 10.78 13.81
CA SER A 119 0.07 10.92 13.04
C SER A 119 0.19 12.27 12.34
N LEU A 120 1.43 12.68 12.02
CA LEU A 120 1.71 13.85 11.18
C LEU A 120 0.96 13.83 9.85
N VAL A 121 0.72 12.63 9.30
CA VAL A 121 -0.06 12.46 8.07
C VAL A 121 -1.53 12.78 8.30
N ALA A 122 -2.09 12.36 9.44
CA ALA A 122 -3.46 12.69 9.80
C ALA A 122 -3.66 14.19 9.91
N ASP A 123 -2.76 14.89 10.61
CA ASP A 123 -2.81 16.34 10.75
C ASP A 123 -2.74 17.05 9.40
N PHE A 124 -1.80 16.62 8.53
CA PHE A 124 -1.65 17.12 7.17
C PHE A 124 -2.92 16.95 6.31
N LEU A 125 -3.60 15.81 6.43
CA LEU A 125 -4.82 15.51 5.66
C LEU A 125 -6.03 16.29 6.21
N VAL A 126 -6.16 16.38 7.54
CA VAL A 126 -7.25 17.13 8.21
C VAL A 126 -7.16 18.62 7.91
N GLU A 127 -5.96 19.21 7.89
CA GLU A 127 -5.74 20.58 7.46
C GLU A 127 -6.22 20.85 6.03
N ARG A 128 -6.35 19.80 5.19
CA ARG A 128 -6.83 19.85 3.81
C ARG A 128 -8.29 19.42 3.64
N GLY A 129 -8.99 19.22 4.76
CA GLY A 129 -10.43 18.96 4.78
C GLY A 129 -10.83 17.49 4.84
N ASP A 130 -9.89 16.55 5.00
CA ASP A 130 -10.22 15.14 5.21
C ASP A 130 -10.78 14.92 6.62
N ASP A 131 -11.66 13.94 6.79
CA ASP A 131 -12.17 13.54 8.10
C ASP A 131 -11.14 12.70 8.85
N ARG A 132 -10.77 13.11 10.07
CA ARG A 132 -9.84 12.38 10.94
C ARG A 132 -10.28 10.94 11.25
N ASN A 133 -11.59 10.69 11.23
CA ASN A 133 -12.16 9.37 11.49
C ASN A 133 -12.24 8.48 10.23
N ASP A 134 -11.97 9.03 9.03
CA ASP A 134 -12.01 8.33 7.76
C ASP A 134 -10.80 8.68 6.89
N LEU A 135 -9.60 8.47 7.41
CA LEU A 135 -8.35 8.75 6.69
C LEU A 135 -7.97 7.65 5.69
N ASN A 136 -8.60 6.46 5.80
CA ASN A 136 -8.31 5.30 4.99
C ASN A 136 -6.89 4.73 5.27
N VAL A 137 -6.22 4.19 4.26
CA VAL A 137 -4.91 3.56 4.35
C VAL A 137 -3.85 4.34 3.58
N PHE A 138 -2.58 4.23 3.96
CA PHE A 138 -1.47 4.85 3.22
C PHE A 138 -1.44 4.42 1.75
N ALA A 139 -1.80 3.15 1.44
CA ALA A 139 -1.85 2.64 0.08
C ALA A 139 -2.78 3.47 -0.82
N SER A 140 -3.90 3.98 -0.31
CA SER A 140 -4.84 4.84 -1.06
C SER A 140 -4.28 6.24 -1.35
N ARG A 141 -3.19 6.63 -0.69
CA ARG A 141 -2.54 7.94 -0.79
C ARG A 141 -1.18 7.88 -1.49
N ARG A 142 -0.77 6.73 -2.02
CA ARG A 142 0.54 6.56 -2.69
C ARG A 142 0.74 7.50 -3.89
N GLY A 143 -0.34 8.00 -4.49
CA GLY A 143 -0.29 9.05 -5.52
C GLY A 143 -0.08 10.47 -4.99
N ASN A 144 -0.03 10.66 -3.67
CA ASN A 144 0.25 11.92 -3.01
C ASN A 144 1.63 11.88 -2.35
N TRP A 145 2.62 12.47 -3.02
CA TRP A 145 4.00 12.50 -2.53
C TRP A 145 4.15 13.23 -1.19
N GLU A 146 3.32 14.25 -0.92
CA GLU A 146 3.35 15.01 0.35
C GLU A 146 2.94 14.12 1.53
N VAL A 147 2.00 13.20 1.31
CA VAL A 147 1.65 12.17 2.28
C VAL A 147 2.78 11.16 2.42
N MET A 148 3.32 10.68 1.30
CA MET A 148 4.34 9.63 1.31
C MET A 148 5.64 10.05 1.98
N VAL A 149 6.11 11.27 1.82
CA VAL A 149 7.33 11.74 2.50
C VAL A 149 7.12 11.86 4.02
N ARG A 150 5.92 12.22 4.47
CA ARG A 150 5.58 12.28 5.90
C ARG A 150 5.36 10.89 6.50
N ALA A 151 4.92 9.93 5.68
CA ALA A 151 4.68 8.54 6.06
C ALA A 151 5.91 7.65 5.91
N ALA A 152 6.97 8.15 5.28
CA ALA A 152 8.15 7.33 4.99
C ALA A 152 8.66 6.64 6.26
N PHE A 153 8.97 5.35 6.11
CA PHE A 153 9.45 4.48 7.19
C PHE A 153 8.47 4.26 8.35
N HIS A 154 7.18 4.53 8.15
CA HIS A 154 6.15 4.23 9.14
C HIS A 154 5.82 2.73 9.15
N SER A 155 6.60 1.95 9.87
CA SER A 155 6.38 0.50 10.05
C SER A 155 6.76 0.08 11.46
N LYS A 156 5.91 -0.75 12.09
CA LYS A 156 6.18 -1.31 13.43
C LYS A 156 7.29 -2.37 13.41
N SER A 157 7.58 -2.95 12.26
CA SER A 157 8.62 -3.97 12.08
C SER A 157 9.98 -3.37 11.69
N LEU A 158 10.02 -2.10 11.32
CA LEU A 158 11.28 -1.43 10.99
C LEU A 158 12.04 -1.05 12.25
N VAL A 159 13.26 -1.53 12.36
CA VAL A 159 14.19 -1.14 13.43
C VAL A 159 15.18 -0.11 12.90
N ASN A 160 15.16 1.09 13.49
CA ASN A 160 16.16 2.11 13.20
C ASN A 160 17.37 1.92 14.13
N LEU A 161 18.48 1.46 13.57
CA LEU A 161 19.73 1.20 14.32
C LEU A 161 20.41 2.49 14.79
N LEU A 162 20.08 3.64 14.19
CA LEU A 162 20.57 4.95 14.64
C LEU A 162 19.88 5.41 15.94
N ALA A 163 18.66 4.96 16.19
CA ALA A 163 17.88 5.29 17.37
C ALA A 163 17.14 4.05 17.89
N PRO A 164 17.86 3.06 18.46
CA PRO A 164 17.23 1.85 18.99
C PRO A 164 16.19 2.20 20.08
N GLY A 165 14.97 1.65 19.93
CA GLY A 165 13.87 1.90 20.87
C GLY A 165 13.11 3.22 20.65
N ALA A 166 13.45 4.01 19.63
CA ALA A 166 12.66 5.17 19.24
C ALA A 166 11.23 4.76 18.80
N PRO A 167 10.24 5.64 18.92
CA PRO A 167 8.91 5.40 18.39
C PRO A 167 8.92 5.14 16.89
N VAL A 168 7.83 4.54 16.37
CA VAL A 168 7.65 4.30 14.94
C VAL A 168 7.82 5.62 14.16
N ALA A 169 8.51 5.57 13.04
CA ALA A 169 8.82 6.72 12.18
C ALA A 169 9.60 7.85 12.87
N HIS A 170 10.40 7.52 13.88
CA HIS A 170 11.32 8.46 14.54
C HIS A 170 12.78 8.09 14.30
N THR A 171 13.65 9.08 14.42
CA THR A 171 15.10 8.93 14.29
C THR A 171 15.85 9.89 15.22
N LEU A 172 17.13 9.63 15.41
CA LEU A 172 18.04 10.57 16.05
C LEU A 172 18.43 11.66 15.03
N HIS A 173 18.06 12.89 15.31
CA HIS A 173 18.60 14.04 14.57
C HIS A 173 20.02 14.31 15.06
N VAL A 174 21.00 13.82 14.33
CA VAL A 174 22.41 13.82 14.76
C VAL A 174 22.92 15.22 15.15
N PRO A 175 22.60 16.30 14.41
CA PRO A 175 23.08 17.65 14.79
C PRO A 175 22.59 18.14 16.16
N SER A 176 21.35 17.86 16.56
CA SER A 176 20.80 18.31 17.85
C SER A 176 20.89 17.25 18.94
N GLY A 177 21.04 15.96 18.60
CA GLY A 177 20.98 14.86 19.55
C GLY A 177 19.56 14.48 20.01
N GLU A 178 18.53 15.05 19.40
CA GLU A 178 17.12 14.81 19.76
C GLU A 178 16.52 13.68 18.93
N VAL A 179 15.57 12.94 19.52
CA VAL A 179 14.77 11.96 18.79
C VAL A 179 13.54 12.66 18.24
N LEU A 180 13.45 12.76 16.92
CA LEU A 180 12.40 13.47 16.20
C LEU A 180 11.68 12.53 15.23
N PRO A 181 10.44 12.85 14.79
CA PRO A 181 9.85 12.25 13.61
C PRO A 181 10.83 12.34 12.41
N ILE A 182 10.91 11.30 11.60
CA ILE A 182 11.86 11.26 10.47
C ILE A 182 11.64 12.45 9.52
N TRP A 183 10.39 12.84 9.30
CA TRP A 183 10.05 14.01 8.50
C TRP A 183 10.68 15.29 9.04
N ASP A 184 10.56 15.55 10.36
CA ASP A 184 11.06 16.76 11.00
C ASP A 184 12.60 16.75 11.07
N ALA A 185 13.20 15.57 11.23
CA ALA A 185 14.65 15.41 11.20
C ALA A 185 15.27 15.61 9.81
N ALA A 186 14.45 15.49 8.74
CA ALA A 186 14.88 15.64 7.34
C ALA A 186 14.63 17.04 6.78
N ALA A 187 13.82 17.86 7.46
CA ALA A 187 13.46 19.23 7.05
C ALA A 187 14.57 20.23 7.40
#